data_3ec6e00d88cee703a0f8f15188c02141
#
_entry.id   3ec6e00d88cee703a0f8f15188c02141
#
_cell.length_a   1.000
_cell.length_b   1.000
_cell.length_c   1.000
_cell.angle_alpha   90.00
_cell.angle_beta   90.00
_cell.angle_gamma   90.00
#
_symmetry.space_group_name_H-M   'P 1'
#
loop_
_entity.id
_entity.type
_entity.pdbx_description
1 polymer ?
#
loop_
_entity_poly.entity_id
_entity_poly.type
_entity_poly.pdbx_seq_one_letter_code
_entity_poly.pdbx_strand_id
1 'polypeptide(L)'
;MYRIPLFTPNLPPMVLWENLFTSDEIDQIVDLCEREKFEAARVGETNYSKLDLETRDSTISWLSIGKDTEWIYKRLVDLVSQINHQSFWMQLDYVQVLQYTKYNAESEQHYDWHFDSYLNSQPQDRKISFSMCLSEPDEYEGGELEVVFNGNVSKSKSFRLEKGQVLLFKSFYPHRVKPVTKGERKSLVGWCVGDRIC
;
A
#
# COMPACT_ATOMS: atom_id res chain seq x y z
N MET A 1 10.42 -24.47 35.86
CA MET A 1 10.03 -24.01 34.52
C MET A 1 11.00 -22.91 34.10
N TYR A 2 11.84 -23.18 33.09
CA TYR A 2 12.78 -22.18 32.58
C TYR A 2 12.03 -21.30 31.59
N ARG A 3 12.01 -19.98 31.83
CA ARG A 3 11.45 -19.01 30.87
C ARG A 3 12.53 -18.65 29.85
N ILE A 4 12.22 -18.76 28.57
CA ILE A 4 13.01 -18.16 27.50
C ILE A 4 12.82 -16.65 27.62
N PRO A 5 13.87 -15.84 27.84
CA PRO A 5 13.74 -14.41 27.81
C PRO A 5 13.35 -14.00 26.39
N LEU A 6 12.09 -13.61 26.22
CA LEU A 6 11.61 -13.03 24.96
C LEU A 6 12.22 -11.63 24.84
N PHE A 7 13.30 -11.51 24.11
CA PHE A 7 13.70 -10.22 23.59
C PHE A 7 12.75 -9.89 22.43
N THR A 8 11.63 -9.24 22.77
CA THR A 8 10.79 -8.62 21.75
C THR A 8 11.25 -7.17 21.62
N PRO A 9 12.03 -6.84 20.59
CA PRO A 9 12.27 -5.43 20.29
C PRO A 9 10.91 -4.76 20.10
N ASN A 10 10.72 -3.59 20.70
CA ASN A 10 9.50 -2.80 20.54
C ASN A 10 9.50 -2.18 19.13
N LEU A 11 9.35 -3.03 18.10
CA LEU A 11 9.34 -2.62 16.71
C LEU A 11 8.00 -1.96 16.39
N PRO A 12 8.02 -0.84 15.68
CA PRO A 12 6.78 -0.19 15.26
C PRO A 12 6.00 -1.12 14.33
N PRO A 13 4.67 -1.25 14.48
CA PRO A 13 3.85 -2.08 13.61
C PRO A 13 3.77 -1.53 12.18
N MET A 14 3.97 -0.22 12.04
CA MET A 14 3.95 0.52 10.79
C MET A 14 4.86 1.73 10.86
N VAL A 15 5.33 2.22 9.72
CA VAL A 15 6.22 3.37 9.61
C VAL A 15 5.63 4.39 8.64
N LEU A 16 5.48 5.63 9.07
CA LEU A 16 5.18 6.76 8.22
C LEU A 16 6.49 7.43 7.82
N TRP A 17 6.69 7.59 6.51
CA TRP A 17 7.86 8.23 5.93
C TRP A 17 7.48 9.45 5.13
N GLU A 18 8.32 10.49 5.18
CA GLU A 18 8.09 11.78 4.52
C GLU A 18 9.27 12.14 3.62
N ASN A 19 9.01 12.98 2.65
CA ASN A 19 10.05 13.55 1.77
C ASN A 19 10.88 12.51 1.00
N LEU A 20 10.25 11.39 0.60
CA LEU A 20 10.91 10.43 -0.29
C LEU A 20 11.10 11.00 -1.70
N PHE A 21 10.13 11.77 -2.17
CA PHE A 21 10.13 12.46 -3.43
C PHE A 21 9.82 13.95 -3.21
N THR A 22 10.33 14.81 -4.08
CA THR A 22 9.94 16.22 -4.14
C THR A 22 8.52 16.35 -4.73
N SER A 23 7.88 17.52 -4.58
CA SER A 23 6.57 17.78 -5.17
C SER A 23 6.60 17.59 -6.70
N ASP A 24 7.60 18.13 -7.37
CA ASP A 24 7.77 18.03 -8.84
C ASP A 24 7.96 16.56 -9.28
N GLU A 25 8.67 15.75 -8.48
CA GLU A 25 8.83 14.32 -8.75
C GLU A 25 7.52 13.55 -8.55
N ILE A 26 6.70 13.94 -7.58
CA ILE A 26 5.36 13.35 -7.37
C ILE A 26 4.47 13.68 -8.56
N ASP A 27 4.49 14.90 -9.06
CA ASP A 27 3.74 15.29 -10.24
C ASP A 27 4.19 14.51 -11.49
N GLN A 28 5.50 14.29 -11.65
CA GLN A 28 6.03 13.40 -12.71
C GLN A 28 5.55 11.95 -12.54
N ILE A 29 5.48 11.43 -11.30
CA ILE A 29 4.93 10.08 -11.05
C ILE A 29 3.46 10.02 -11.47
N VAL A 30 2.66 11.02 -11.12
CA VAL A 30 1.25 11.10 -11.53
C VAL A 30 1.14 11.13 -13.05
N ASP A 31 1.92 11.96 -13.73
CA ASP A 31 1.92 12.07 -15.19
C ASP A 31 2.28 10.75 -15.89
N LEU A 32 3.24 10.00 -15.34
CA LEU A 32 3.60 8.67 -15.85
C LEU A 32 2.44 7.68 -15.66
N CYS A 33 1.80 7.67 -14.50
CA CYS A 33 0.67 6.81 -14.21
C CYS A 33 -0.57 7.13 -15.05
N GLU A 34 -0.83 8.41 -15.32
CA GLU A 34 -1.99 8.85 -16.13
C GLU A 34 -1.86 8.51 -17.63
N ARG A 35 -0.67 8.15 -18.10
CA ARG A 35 -0.45 7.65 -19.47
C ARG A 35 -0.77 6.16 -19.61
N GLU A 36 -0.86 5.45 -18.50
CA GLU A 36 -1.12 4.01 -18.50
C GLU A 36 -2.61 3.71 -18.72
N LYS A 37 -2.90 2.48 -19.14
CA LYS A 37 -4.28 2.03 -19.35
C LYS A 37 -4.97 1.82 -18.00
N PHE A 38 -6.09 2.49 -17.81
CA PHE A 38 -6.94 2.33 -16.64
C PHE A 38 -7.91 1.16 -16.78
N GLU A 39 -8.17 0.52 -15.63
CA GLU A 39 -9.19 -0.53 -15.50
C GLU A 39 -9.88 -0.44 -14.14
N ALA A 40 -11.10 -0.99 -14.05
CA ALA A 40 -11.78 -1.17 -12.77
C ALA A 40 -11.01 -2.19 -11.92
N ALA A 41 -10.76 -1.85 -10.66
CA ALA A 41 -10.04 -2.74 -9.77
C ALA A 41 -10.86 -4.01 -9.49
N ARG A 42 -10.17 -5.12 -9.32
CA ARG A 42 -10.75 -6.44 -9.02
C ARG A 42 -10.32 -6.91 -7.65
N VAL A 43 -11.14 -7.76 -7.03
CA VAL A 43 -10.87 -8.39 -5.75
C VAL A 43 -10.51 -9.87 -5.96
N GLY A 44 -9.57 -10.38 -5.17
CA GLY A 44 -9.12 -11.78 -5.25
C GLY A 44 -7.84 -11.97 -6.06
N GLU A 45 -7.38 -13.20 -6.13
CA GLU A 45 -6.16 -13.57 -6.83
C GLU A 45 -6.35 -13.68 -8.34
N THR A 46 -5.26 -13.60 -9.09
CA THR A 46 -5.22 -13.50 -10.55
C THR A 46 -6.14 -14.46 -11.30
N ASN A 47 -6.26 -15.72 -10.85
CA ASN A 47 -7.11 -16.74 -11.50
C ASN A 47 -8.57 -16.74 -10.99
N TYR A 48 -8.84 -16.08 -9.87
CA TYR A 48 -10.14 -16.01 -9.21
C TYR A 48 -10.59 -14.57 -8.94
N SER A 49 -9.92 -13.60 -9.55
CA SER A 49 -10.27 -12.20 -9.37
C SER A 49 -11.65 -11.90 -9.98
N LYS A 50 -12.50 -11.25 -9.22
CA LYS A 50 -13.83 -10.80 -9.64
C LYS A 50 -13.97 -9.30 -9.48
N LEU A 51 -14.83 -8.70 -10.30
CA LEU A 51 -15.32 -7.36 -10.04
C LEU A 51 -16.35 -7.45 -8.90
N ASP A 52 -16.09 -6.74 -7.81
CA ASP A 52 -16.93 -6.74 -6.60
C ASP A 52 -16.89 -5.32 -6.02
N LEU A 53 -17.81 -4.49 -6.51
CA LEU A 53 -17.89 -3.06 -6.18
C LEU A 53 -18.33 -2.82 -4.73
N GLU A 54 -18.96 -3.80 -4.06
CA GLU A 54 -19.29 -3.70 -2.64
C GLU A 54 -18.03 -3.80 -1.77
N THR A 55 -17.06 -4.64 -2.18
CA THR A 55 -15.78 -4.79 -1.48
C THR A 55 -14.76 -3.75 -1.94
N ARG A 56 -14.70 -3.48 -3.25
CA ARG A 56 -13.74 -2.54 -3.83
C ARG A 56 -14.33 -1.80 -5.02
N ASP A 57 -14.54 -0.51 -4.89
CA ASP A 57 -14.79 0.39 -5.99
C ASP A 57 -13.60 1.36 -6.13
N SER A 58 -12.83 1.20 -7.17
CA SER A 58 -11.69 2.06 -7.51
C SER A 58 -11.23 1.82 -8.93
N THR A 59 -10.54 2.81 -9.49
CA THR A 59 -9.90 2.71 -10.81
C THR A 59 -8.39 2.57 -10.63
N ILE A 60 -7.77 1.66 -11.37
CA ILE A 60 -6.33 1.39 -11.24
C ILE A 60 -5.62 1.45 -12.59
N SER A 61 -4.32 1.74 -12.53
CA SER A 61 -3.36 1.46 -13.59
C SER A 61 -2.07 0.88 -13.00
N TRP A 62 -1.23 0.28 -13.84
CA TRP A 62 -0.02 -0.40 -13.41
C TRP A 62 1.21 0.29 -13.97
N LEU A 63 2.05 0.81 -13.10
CA LEU A 63 3.32 1.44 -13.44
C LEU A 63 4.42 0.38 -13.44
N SER A 64 4.72 -0.18 -14.60
CA SER A 64 5.76 -1.19 -14.74
C SER A 64 7.16 -0.59 -14.68
N ILE A 65 8.15 -1.41 -14.26
CA ILE A 65 9.55 -0.99 -14.29
C ILE A 65 10.02 -0.82 -15.75
N GLY A 66 10.66 0.29 -16.02
CA GLY A 66 11.18 0.65 -17.34
C GLY A 66 12.13 1.84 -17.26
N LYS A 67 12.66 2.28 -18.40
CA LYS A 67 13.66 3.35 -18.44
C LYS A 67 13.20 4.64 -17.75
N ASP A 68 11.91 4.98 -17.90
CA ASP A 68 11.36 6.24 -17.36
C ASP A 68 10.85 6.09 -15.93
N THR A 69 10.74 4.87 -15.38
CA THR A 69 10.18 4.55 -14.05
C THR A 69 11.20 3.93 -13.10
N GLU A 70 12.36 3.50 -13.59
CA GLU A 70 13.39 2.81 -12.79
C GLU A 70 13.82 3.62 -11.54
N TRP A 71 13.90 4.94 -11.66
CA TRP A 71 14.28 5.83 -10.57
C TRP A 71 13.27 5.81 -9.41
N ILE A 72 11.97 5.61 -9.72
CA ILE A 72 10.90 5.48 -8.73
C ILE A 72 11.10 4.17 -7.94
N TYR A 73 11.25 3.06 -8.68
CA TYR A 73 11.48 1.74 -8.09
C TYR A 73 12.74 1.72 -7.22
N LYS A 74 13.85 2.26 -7.74
CA LYS A 74 15.10 2.31 -6.99
C LYS A 74 14.92 3.02 -5.65
N ARG A 75 14.30 4.18 -5.63
CA ARG A 75 14.11 4.98 -4.41
C ARG A 75 13.16 4.29 -3.42
N LEU A 76 12.10 3.64 -3.91
CA LEU A 76 11.19 2.84 -3.07
C LEU A 76 11.88 1.60 -2.49
N VAL A 77 12.70 0.90 -3.28
CA VAL A 77 13.48 -0.26 -2.81
C VAL A 77 14.48 0.16 -1.74
N ASP A 78 15.19 1.27 -1.93
CA ASP A 78 16.14 1.80 -0.95
C ASP A 78 15.41 2.14 0.38
N LEU A 79 14.25 2.81 0.32
CA LEU A 79 13.41 3.09 1.49
C LEU A 79 12.97 1.81 2.19
N VAL A 80 12.37 0.87 1.44
CA VAL A 80 11.88 -0.40 2.02
C VAL A 80 13.01 -1.17 2.68
N SER A 81 14.19 -1.25 2.04
CA SER A 81 15.37 -1.94 2.58
C SER A 81 15.82 -1.30 3.91
N GLN A 82 15.87 0.02 3.97
CA GLN A 82 16.21 0.76 5.19
C GLN A 82 15.20 0.47 6.31
N ILE A 83 13.90 0.63 6.03
CA ILE A 83 12.84 0.42 7.02
C ILE A 83 12.75 -1.04 7.46
N ASN A 84 12.91 -1.97 6.52
CA ASN A 84 12.90 -3.39 6.85
C ASN A 84 14.03 -3.76 7.81
N HIS A 85 15.24 -3.25 7.57
CA HIS A 85 16.38 -3.48 8.45
C HIS A 85 16.18 -2.90 9.86
N GLN A 86 15.52 -1.75 9.96
CA GLN A 86 15.30 -1.04 11.23
C GLN A 86 14.07 -1.55 12.00
N SER A 87 13.01 -1.99 11.29
CA SER A 87 11.68 -2.11 11.89
C SER A 87 10.96 -3.42 11.64
N PHE A 88 11.10 -4.05 10.47
CA PHE A 88 10.25 -5.21 10.13
C PHE A 88 10.98 -6.55 10.17
N TRP A 89 12.27 -6.58 9.80
CA TRP A 89 13.16 -7.76 9.82
C TRP A 89 12.60 -8.95 9.02
N MET A 90 12.04 -8.66 7.85
CA MET A 90 11.48 -9.67 6.97
C MET A 90 12.48 -10.06 5.89
N GLN A 91 12.43 -11.31 5.46
CA GLN A 91 13.13 -11.75 4.26
C GLN A 91 12.33 -11.26 3.04
N LEU A 92 12.96 -10.42 2.23
CA LEU A 92 12.37 -9.79 1.05
C LEU A 92 13.23 -10.10 -0.17
N ASP A 93 12.57 -10.34 -1.31
CA ASP A 93 13.22 -10.64 -2.58
C ASP A 93 13.11 -9.46 -3.55
N TYR A 94 11.89 -8.95 -3.78
CA TYR A 94 11.65 -7.86 -4.75
C TYR A 94 10.38 -7.06 -4.44
N VAL A 95 10.25 -5.93 -5.11
CA VAL A 95 9.02 -5.12 -5.15
C VAL A 95 8.24 -5.50 -6.40
N GLN A 96 6.95 -5.81 -6.24
CA GLN A 96 6.03 -6.07 -7.37
C GLN A 96 5.80 -4.82 -8.20
N VAL A 97 5.12 -4.98 -9.35
CA VAL A 97 4.65 -3.85 -10.15
C VAL A 97 3.82 -2.89 -9.30
N LEU A 98 4.08 -1.58 -9.45
CA LEU A 98 3.39 -0.55 -8.68
C LEU A 98 1.99 -0.34 -9.20
N GLN A 99 1.02 -0.18 -8.30
CA GLN A 99 -0.37 0.09 -8.63
C GLN A 99 -0.69 1.56 -8.32
N TYR A 100 -1.03 2.30 -9.35
CA TYR A 100 -1.66 3.60 -9.19
C TYR A 100 -3.15 3.40 -9.00
N THR A 101 -3.73 4.01 -7.98
CA THR A 101 -5.15 3.85 -7.64
C THR A 101 -5.82 5.19 -7.47
N LYS A 102 -6.98 5.35 -8.11
CA LYS A 102 -7.86 6.51 -7.97
C LYS A 102 -9.15 6.09 -7.28
N TYR A 103 -9.60 6.94 -6.36
CA TYR A 103 -10.89 6.84 -5.68
C TYR A 103 -11.64 8.16 -5.88
N ASN A 104 -12.78 8.10 -6.52
CA ASN A 104 -13.62 9.25 -6.85
C ASN A 104 -14.84 9.32 -5.93
N ALA A 105 -15.26 10.52 -5.57
CA ALA A 105 -16.41 10.75 -4.69
C ALA A 105 -17.77 10.52 -5.36
N GLU A 106 -17.86 10.51 -6.70
CA GLU A 106 -19.14 10.36 -7.40
C GLU A 106 -19.90 9.08 -7.05
N SER A 107 -19.16 7.98 -6.77
CA SER A 107 -19.70 6.71 -6.31
C SER A 107 -19.20 6.31 -4.93
N GLU A 108 -18.69 7.25 -4.14
CA GLU A 108 -18.11 6.99 -2.82
C GLU A 108 -17.06 5.85 -2.86
N GLN A 109 -16.19 5.90 -3.86
CA GLN A 109 -15.20 4.87 -4.10
C GLN A 109 -14.37 4.57 -2.86
N HIS A 110 -14.10 3.27 -2.64
CA HIS A 110 -13.50 2.74 -1.42
C HIS A 110 -12.83 1.38 -1.66
N TYR A 111 -12.16 0.87 -0.65
CA TYR A 111 -11.73 -0.52 -0.56
C TYR A 111 -11.93 -1.00 0.87
N ASP A 112 -12.84 -1.93 1.09
CA ASP A 112 -13.18 -2.43 2.42
C ASP A 112 -12.06 -3.30 3.03
N TRP A 113 -12.26 -3.79 4.24
CA TRP A 113 -11.29 -4.57 4.99
C TRP A 113 -10.76 -5.77 4.21
N HIS A 114 -9.45 -5.78 4.01
CA HIS A 114 -8.74 -6.85 3.32
C HIS A 114 -7.32 -7.03 3.85
N PHE A 115 -6.68 -8.10 3.40
CA PHE A 115 -5.26 -8.39 3.59
C PHE A 115 -4.58 -8.37 2.23
N ASP A 116 -3.34 -7.94 2.18
CA ASP A 116 -2.53 -8.03 0.97
C ASP A 116 -1.76 -9.35 0.88
N SER A 117 -1.51 -9.99 2.03
CA SER A 117 -0.82 -11.28 2.11
C SER A 117 -1.67 -12.40 1.50
N TYR A 118 -1.04 -13.24 0.68
CA TYR A 118 -1.69 -14.40 0.10
C TYR A 118 -1.76 -15.53 1.13
N LEU A 119 -2.94 -15.86 1.59
CA LEU A 119 -3.16 -16.96 2.53
C LEU A 119 -3.15 -18.35 1.84
N ASN A 120 -2.79 -18.41 0.57
CA ASN A 120 -2.82 -19.59 -0.27
C ASN A 120 -1.45 -20.28 -0.41
N SER A 121 -1.42 -21.36 -1.23
CA SER A 121 -0.28 -22.26 -1.44
C SER A 121 0.83 -21.71 -2.36
N GLN A 122 0.91 -20.40 -2.63
CA GLN A 122 2.00 -19.81 -3.41
C GLN A 122 3.32 -19.88 -2.62
N PRO A 123 4.47 -20.14 -3.28
CA PRO A 123 5.76 -20.23 -2.61
C PRO A 123 6.23 -18.89 -2.04
N GLN A 124 5.79 -17.79 -2.62
CA GLN A 124 6.10 -16.43 -2.18
C GLN A 124 4.84 -15.72 -1.69
N ASP A 125 5.03 -14.76 -0.79
CA ASP A 125 3.95 -13.99 -0.19
C ASP A 125 4.33 -12.50 -0.09
N ARG A 126 3.33 -11.63 -0.13
CA ARG A 126 3.50 -10.22 0.18
C ARG A 126 3.80 -10.05 1.66
N LYS A 127 4.90 -9.41 1.99
CA LYS A 127 5.40 -9.22 3.35
C LYS A 127 5.20 -7.81 3.86
N ILE A 128 5.51 -6.83 3.03
CA ILE A 128 5.36 -5.41 3.32
C ILE A 128 4.51 -4.79 2.23
N SER A 129 3.49 -4.06 2.66
CA SER A 129 2.70 -3.17 1.82
C SER A 129 3.11 -1.73 2.10
N PHE A 130 3.10 -0.90 1.08
CA PHE A 130 3.21 0.54 1.22
C PHE A 130 2.19 1.27 0.37
N SER A 131 1.75 2.40 0.88
CA SER A 131 0.84 3.31 0.18
C SER A 131 1.38 4.73 0.29
N MET A 132 1.65 5.36 -0.85
CA MET A 132 2.05 6.76 -0.97
C MET A 132 0.86 7.59 -1.43
N CYS A 133 0.55 8.68 -0.72
CA CYS A 133 -0.45 9.64 -1.16
C CYS A 133 0.12 10.53 -2.27
N LEU A 134 -0.65 10.73 -3.33
CA LEU A 134 -0.28 11.56 -4.48
C LEU A 134 -1.17 12.80 -4.63
N SER A 135 -2.25 12.89 -3.86
CA SER A 135 -3.18 14.03 -3.86
C SER A 135 -2.79 15.07 -2.82
N GLU A 136 -3.06 16.34 -3.12
CA GLU A 136 -3.00 17.41 -2.12
C GLU A 136 -4.11 17.25 -1.07
N PRO A 137 -3.91 17.73 0.18
CA PRO A 137 -4.89 17.54 1.25
C PRO A 137 -6.27 18.18 1.00
N ASP A 138 -6.35 19.18 0.13
CA ASP A 138 -7.58 19.90 -0.22
C ASP A 138 -8.29 19.35 -1.48
N GLU A 139 -7.65 18.44 -2.21
CA GLU A 139 -8.23 17.80 -3.40
C GLU A 139 -9.32 16.77 -3.07
N TYR A 140 -9.38 16.25 -1.81
CA TYR A 140 -10.38 15.23 -1.46
C TYR A 140 -10.79 15.30 0.01
N GLU A 141 -11.94 14.69 0.34
CA GLU A 141 -12.39 14.43 1.71
C GLU A 141 -12.75 12.93 1.86
N GLY A 142 -12.65 12.39 3.07
CA GLY A 142 -12.74 10.94 3.29
C GLY A 142 -11.47 10.21 2.85
N GLY A 143 -11.59 8.96 2.45
CA GLY A 143 -10.49 8.18 1.87
C GLY A 143 -9.33 7.89 2.83
N GLU A 144 -9.54 7.97 4.15
CA GLU A 144 -8.50 7.61 5.12
C GLU A 144 -8.09 6.15 4.96
N LEU A 145 -6.79 5.90 5.03
CA LEU A 145 -6.23 4.55 5.13
C LEU A 145 -6.29 4.09 6.59
N GLU A 146 -7.05 3.05 6.87
CA GLU A 146 -7.13 2.46 8.21
C GLU A 146 -6.39 1.12 8.25
N VAL A 147 -5.61 0.90 9.33
CA VAL A 147 -4.81 -0.31 9.52
C VAL A 147 -5.05 -0.87 10.93
N VAL A 148 -5.25 -2.19 11.02
CA VAL A 148 -5.41 -2.93 12.29
C VAL A 148 -4.14 -3.73 12.57
N PHE A 149 -3.39 -3.36 13.60
CA PHE A 149 -2.14 -4.07 13.95
C PHE A 149 -2.24 -4.90 15.26
N ASN A 150 -3.35 -4.80 15.96
CA ASN A 150 -3.57 -5.45 17.26
C ASN A 150 -4.72 -6.49 17.24
N GLY A 151 -5.16 -6.89 16.04
CA GLY A 151 -6.23 -7.89 15.87
C GLY A 151 -7.64 -7.40 16.21
N ASN A 152 -7.82 -6.11 16.54
CA ASN A 152 -9.12 -5.55 16.88
C ASN A 152 -9.48 -4.39 15.94
N VAL A 153 -10.45 -4.60 15.05
CA VAL A 153 -10.91 -3.63 14.05
C VAL A 153 -11.40 -2.33 14.69
N SER A 154 -12.04 -2.39 15.86
CA SER A 154 -12.49 -1.18 16.58
C SER A 154 -11.35 -0.33 17.15
N LYS A 155 -10.12 -0.82 17.07
CA LYS A 155 -8.88 -0.12 17.45
C LYS A 155 -7.96 0.10 16.25
N SER A 156 -8.52 0.19 15.05
CA SER A 156 -7.78 0.56 13.85
C SER A 156 -7.15 1.94 14.02
N LYS A 157 -5.99 2.13 13.41
CA LYS A 157 -5.35 3.43 13.30
C LYS A 157 -5.70 4.03 11.93
N SER A 158 -6.26 5.22 11.93
CA SER A 158 -6.67 5.95 10.74
C SER A 158 -5.59 6.96 10.34
N PHE A 159 -5.28 7.01 9.04
CA PHE A 159 -4.27 7.89 8.47
C PHE A 159 -4.90 8.71 7.34
N ARG A 160 -4.86 10.02 7.47
CA ARG A 160 -5.04 10.96 6.38
C ARG A 160 -3.65 11.38 5.92
N LEU A 161 -3.15 10.70 4.91
CA LEU A 161 -1.80 10.97 4.39
C LEU A 161 -1.79 12.26 3.60
N GLU A 162 -0.73 13.05 3.77
CA GLU A 162 -0.41 14.21 2.95
C GLU A 162 0.32 13.78 1.67
N LYS A 163 0.33 14.63 0.64
CA LYS A 163 1.04 14.36 -0.62
C LYS A 163 2.52 14.03 -0.37
N GLY A 164 2.97 12.91 -0.90
CA GLY A 164 4.33 12.39 -0.75
C GLY A 164 4.59 11.58 0.52
N GLN A 165 3.66 11.55 1.48
CA GLN A 165 3.80 10.65 2.63
C GLN A 165 3.58 9.20 2.22
N VAL A 166 4.45 8.31 2.73
CA VAL A 166 4.42 6.87 2.49
C VAL A 166 4.16 6.14 3.80
N LEU A 167 3.06 5.40 3.90
CA LEU A 167 2.81 4.49 5.01
C LEU A 167 3.26 3.08 4.62
N LEU A 168 4.18 2.50 5.42
CA LEU A 168 4.63 1.12 5.27
C LEU A 168 4.09 0.28 6.43
N PHE A 169 3.57 -0.90 6.13
CA PHE A 169 3.03 -1.83 7.13
C PHE A 169 3.14 -3.28 6.65
N LYS A 170 2.96 -4.23 7.57
CA LYS A 170 3.00 -5.65 7.26
C LYS A 170 1.76 -6.07 6.47
N SER A 171 1.94 -6.74 5.34
CA SER A 171 0.87 -7.10 4.39
C SER A 171 -0.25 -7.96 4.98
N PHE A 172 0.01 -8.65 6.09
CA PHE A 172 -1.00 -9.43 6.82
C PHE A 172 -1.81 -8.61 7.83
N TYR A 173 -1.60 -7.30 7.95
CA TYR A 173 -2.48 -6.44 8.74
C TYR A 173 -3.74 -6.12 7.94
N PRO A 174 -4.93 -6.33 8.53
CA PRO A 174 -6.18 -5.87 7.91
C PRO A 174 -6.12 -4.38 7.70
N HIS A 175 -6.51 -3.94 6.53
CA HIS A 175 -6.56 -2.52 6.22
C HIS A 175 -7.68 -2.22 5.23
N ARG A 176 -8.07 -0.95 5.17
CA ARG A 176 -9.08 -0.46 4.22
C ARG A 176 -8.82 0.99 3.83
N VAL A 177 -9.41 1.39 2.71
CA VAL A 177 -9.57 2.79 2.32
C VAL A 177 -11.05 3.14 2.49
N LYS A 178 -11.34 4.11 3.36
CA LYS A 178 -12.70 4.59 3.59
C LYS A 178 -13.26 5.26 2.33
N PRO A 179 -14.60 5.39 2.21
CA PRO A 179 -15.20 6.10 1.09
C PRO A 179 -14.63 7.51 0.94
N VAL A 180 -14.34 7.90 -0.30
CA VAL A 180 -14.02 9.28 -0.66
C VAL A 180 -15.35 10.01 -0.83
N THR A 181 -15.54 11.09 -0.06
CA THR A 181 -16.81 11.82 0.01
C THR A 181 -16.79 13.13 -0.78
N LYS A 182 -15.59 13.59 -1.20
CA LYS A 182 -15.41 14.76 -2.07
C LYS A 182 -14.13 14.61 -2.88
N GLY A 183 -14.15 15.05 -4.13
CA GLY A 183 -12.99 15.09 -5.01
C GLY A 183 -12.45 13.73 -5.42
N GLU A 184 -11.15 13.64 -5.64
CA GLU A 184 -10.45 12.42 -6.06
C GLU A 184 -9.17 12.19 -5.27
N ARG A 185 -9.05 11.01 -4.64
CA ARG A 185 -7.85 10.56 -3.95
C ARG A 185 -7.00 9.69 -4.87
N LYS A 186 -5.73 10.05 -5.01
CA LYS A 186 -4.73 9.32 -5.79
C LYS A 186 -3.68 8.71 -4.87
N SER A 187 -3.26 7.48 -5.15
CA SER A 187 -2.20 6.84 -4.40
C SER A 187 -1.37 5.88 -5.27
N LEU A 188 -0.09 5.75 -4.92
CA LEU A 188 0.80 4.72 -5.46
C LEU A 188 0.99 3.65 -4.40
N VAL A 189 0.59 2.42 -4.74
CA VAL A 189 0.65 1.26 -3.85
C VAL A 189 1.66 0.25 -4.38
N GLY A 190 2.40 -0.38 -3.47
CA GLY A 190 3.32 -1.44 -3.86
C GLY A 190 3.48 -2.48 -2.75
N TRP A 191 3.97 -3.63 -3.15
CA TRP A 191 4.15 -4.80 -2.30
C TRP A 191 5.55 -5.37 -2.44
N CYS A 192 6.15 -5.66 -1.29
CA CYS A 192 7.42 -6.38 -1.24
C CYS A 192 7.15 -7.83 -0.93
N VAL A 193 7.70 -8.69 -1.77
CA VAL A 193 7.48 -10.14 -1.74
C VAL A 193 8.72 -10.82 -1.18
N GLY A 194 8.53 -11.95 -0.53
CA GLY A 194 9.59 -12.83 -0.06
C GLY A 194 9.04 -14.23 0.22
N ASP A 195 9.94 -15.16 0.53
CA ASP A 195 9.57 -16.54 0.81
C ASP A 195 8.60 -16.63 1.98
N ARG A 196 7.70 -17.59 1.91
CA ARG A 196 6.83 -17.93 3.02
C ARG A 196 7.67 -18.32 4.23
N ILE A 197 7.24 -17.89 5.41
CA ILE A 197 7.71 -18.45 6.66
C ILE A 197 7.05 -19.83 6.78
N CYS A 198 7.88 -20.88 6.69
CA CYS A 198 7.44 -22.26 6.94
C CYS A 198 7.24 -22.49 8.43
#